data_1ff7ad9f0f399a1c521e67126a7a70ac
#
_entry.id   1ff7ad9f0f399a1c521e67126a7a70ac
#
_cell.length_a   1.000
_cell.length_b   1.000
_cell.length_c   1.000
_cell.angle_alpha   90.00
_cell.angle_beta   90.00
_cell.angle_gamma   90.00
#
_symmetry.space_group_name_H-M   'P 1'
#
loop_
_entity.id
_entity.type
_entity.pdbx_description
1 polymer ?
#
loop_
_entity_poly.entity_id
_entity_poly.type
_entity_poly.pdbx_seq_one_letter_code
_entity_poly.pdbx_strand_id
1 'polypeptide(L)'
;MARTAVLIRTHFVDEALLALAEGLAADGKFEVYALADESRGALDFGTIPKLSLTAQVIADLGVYAGAPKLLWRCGDYGFYAARRALPQYEAFWMIEADVRLNTDRPSGILDRFPGSDEIDFLAGRLRLAEGDWDWDATMDAGGGPVWRCLFAVTRLSARAIDHLHDERRRASAAHLAERRDPALWPNDEAFVATTMARSGFPMRDLNDFGQVYDEAGFSFWFPMSERELEACGREGFIYHPVLSGEAYFLKLCRLAVRHGALDALEGIVEGMIGLEWTAEEAVGHRRSMDYVRAHQAIG
;
A
#
# COMPACT_ATOMS: atom_id res chain seq x y z
N MET A 1 15.86 0.03 22.66
CA MET A 1 14.68 0.27 21.80
C MET A 1 14.55 -0.94 20.88
N ALA A 2 13.35 -1.40 20.65
CA ALA A 2 13.04 -2.46 19.69
C ALA A 2 13.59 -2.11 18.31
N ARG A 3 14.34 -3.01 17.68
CA ARG A 3 14.94 -2.75 16.37
C ARG A 3 13.86 -2.87 15.30
N THR A 4 13.61 -1.79 14.59
CA THR A 4 12.56 -1.69 13.55
C THR A 4 13.19 -1.46 12.18
N ALA A 5 12.76 -2.23 11.17
CA ALA A 5 13.09 -2.00 9.77
C ALA A 5 11.96 -1.28 9.04
N VAL A 6 12.30 -0.56 7.98
CA VAL A 6 11.34 0.03 7.04
C VAL A 6 11.45 -0.65 5.70
N LEU A 7 10.32 -1.11 5.18
CA LEU A 7 10.17 -1.77 3.89
C LEU A 7 9.45 -0.82 2.93
N ILE A 8 10.04 -0.45 1.81
CA ILE A 8 9.35 0.28 0.75
C ILE A 8 8.88 -0.71 -0.29
N ARG A 9 7.56 -0.96 -0.33
CA ARG A 9 6.94 -1.91 -1.26
C ARG A 9 6.78 -1.30 -2.64
N THR A 10 7.37 -1.94 -3.64
CA THR A 10 7.37 -1.41 -5.01
C THR A 10 7.49 -2.51 -6.08
N HIS A 11 7.08 -2.18 -7.30
CA HIS A 11 7.28 -2.96 -8.53
C HIS A 11 7.99 -2.14 -9.63
N PHE A 12 8.53 -0.98 -9.27
CA PHE A 12 9.28 -0.08 -10.14
C PHE A 12 10.34 0.67 -9.32
N VAL A 13 11.22 1.38 -10.00
CA VAL A 13 12.20 2.27 -9.38
C VAL A 13 12.10 3.63 -10.07
N ASP A 14 11.95 4.68 -9.27
CA ASP A 14 11.99 6.07 -9.72
C ASP A 14 12.71 6.96 -8.70
N GLU A 15 12.91 8.23 -9.05
CA GLU A 15 13.60 9.21 -8.20
C GLU A 15 12.86 9.47 -6.89
N ALA A 16 11.52 9.49 -6.92
CA ALA A 16 10.71 9.74 -5.74
C ALA A 16 10.82 8.62 -4.70
N LEU A 17 10.85 7.37 -5.13
CA LEU A 17 11.10 6.21 -4.29
C LEU A 17 12.50 6.26 -3.66
N LEU A 18 13.51 6.57 -4.48
CA LEU A 18 14.89 6.67 -4.00
C LEU A 18 15.03 7.79 -2.96
N ALA A 19 14.44 8.97 -3.22
CA ALA A 19 14.41 10.07 -2.26
C ALA A 19 13.67 9.71 -0.95
N LEU A 20 12.56 8.99 -1.03
CA LEU A 20 11.86 8.49 0.15
C LEU A 20 12.76 7.57 0.98
N ALA A 21 13.44 6.62 0.33
CA ALA A 21 14.34 5.70 1.01
C ALA A 21 15.52 6.41 1.69
N GLU A 22 16.15 7.34 0.99
CA GLU A 22 17.24 8.18 1.53
C GLU A 22 16.76 9.03 2.71
N GLY A 23 15.60 9.70 2.60
CA GLY A 23 15.02 10.50 3.66
C GLY A 23 14.67 9.69 4.91
N LEU A 24 14.18 8.45 4.75
CA LEU A 24 13.90 7.55 5.87
C LEU A 24 15.16 7.02 6.55
N ALA A 25 16.25 6.85 5.80
CA ALA A 25 17.53 6.37 6.31
C ALA A 25 18.43 7.47 6.89
N ALA A 26 18.17 8.75 6.56
CA ALA A 26 19.09 9.87 6.74
C ALA A 26 19.58 10.08 8.19
N ASP A 27 18.76 9.79 9.19
CA ASP A 27 19.14 9.96 10.60
C ASP A 27 19.66 8.68 11.27
N GLY A 28 19.77 7.58 10.51
CA GLY A 28 20.29 6.30 10.98
C GLY A 28 19.39 5.56 11.96
N LYS A 29 18.17 6.00 12.18
CA LYS A 29 17.22 5.35 13.10
C LYS A 29 16.62 4.08 12.53
N PHE A 30 16.37 4.08 11.24
CA PHE A 30 15.78 2.95 10.53
C PHE A 30 16.76 2.38 9.52
N GLU A 31 16.78 1.06 9.43
CA GLU A 31 17.36 0.38 8.28
C GLU A 31 16.25 0.23 7.22
N VAL A 32 16.48 0.78 6.04
CA VAL A 32 15.50 0.85 4.95
C VAL A 32 15.82 -0.20 3.90
N TYR A 33 14.82 -0.94 3.47
CA TYR A 33 14.90 -1.98 2.45
C TYR A 33 13.86 -1.74 1.36
N ALA A 34 14.26 -1.92 0.10
CA ALA A 34 13.32 -2.06 -0.98
C ALA A 34 12.69 -3.46 -0.94
N LEU A 35 11.36 -3.54 -0.81
CA LEU A 35 10.60 -4.77 -0.92
C LEU A 35 10.05 -4.87 -2.36
N ALA A 36 10.82 -5.54 -3.20
CA ALA A 36 10.65 -5.50 -4.65
C ALA A 36 9.76 -6.62 -5.17
N ASP A 37 8.64 -6.28 -5.80
CA ASP A 37 7.89 -7.22 -6.65
C ASP A 37 8.69 -7.48 -7.94
N GLU A 38 9.40 -8.58 -7.98
CA GLU A 38 10.21 -9.02 -9.12
C GLU A 38 9.52 -10.14 -9.92
N SER A 39 8.21 -10.24 -9.85
CA SER A 39 7.43 -11.20 -10.64
C SER A 39 7.56 -10.99 -12.16
N ARG A 40 7.96 -9.78 -12.59
CA ARG A 40 8.12 -9.40 -14.00
C ARG A 40 9.59 -9.21 -14.43
N GLY A 41 10.51 -9.26 -13.51
CA GLY A 41 11.95 -9.06 -13.77
C GLY A 41 12.64 -8.41 -12.57
N ALA A 42 13.96 -8.52 -12.56
CA ALA A 42 14.77 -7.94 -11.50
C ALA A 42 14.77 -6.40 -11.56
N LEU A 43 14.76 -5.79 -10.38
CA LEU A 43 14.84 -4.33 -10.20
C LEU A 43 16.19 -3.96 -9.57
N ASP A 44 16.75 -2.83 -9.96
CA ASP A 44 17.99 -2.30 -9.42
C ASP A 44 17.75 -1.04 -8.60
N PHE A 45 18.10 -1.10 -7.32
CA PHE A 45 17.94 -0.01 -6.35
C PHE A 45 19.28 0.63 -5.95
N GLY A 46 20.33 0.37 -6.71
CA GLY A 46 21.67 0.87 -6.42
C GLY A 46 22.19 0.39 -5.05
N THR A 47 22.38 1.32 -4.12
CA THR A 47 22.91 1.03 -2.78
C THR A 47 21.85 0.65 -1.75
N ILE A 48 20.55 0.79 -2.07
CA ILE A 48 19.46 0.43 -1.15
C ILE A 48 19.36 -1.08 -1.06
N PRO A 49 19.45 -1.68 0.16
CA PRO A 49 19.28 -3.11 0.35
C PRO A 49 17.91 -3.57 -0.15
N LYS A 50 17.87 -4.73 -0.79
CA LYS A 50 16.67 -5.25 -1.44
C LYS A 50 16.24 -6.61 -0.89
N LEU A 51 14.93 -6.77 -0.71
CA LEU A 51 14.25 -8.04 -0.52
C LEU A 51 13.38 -8.33 -1.76
N SER A 52 13.73 -9.37 -2.50
CA SER A 52 13.04 -9.74 -3.74
C SER A 52 11.82 -10.62 -3.45
N LEU A 53 10.63 -10.20 -3.89
CA LEU A 53 9.42 -11.02 -3.90
C LEU A 53 9.30 -11.69 -5.27
N THR A 54 9.80 -12.91 -5.36
CA THR A 54 9.71 -13.77 -6.55
C THR A 54 8.65 -14.86 -6.35
N ALA A 55 8.26 -15.52 -7.42
CA ALA A 55 7.37 -16.68 -7.33
C ALA A 55 7.91 -17.78 -6.40
N GLN A 56 9.24 -17.98 -6.38
CA GLN A 56 9.88 -18.95 -5.50
C GLN A 56 9.78 -18.54 -4.03
N VAL A 57 10.04 -17.27 -3.72
CA VAL A 57 9.90 -16.74 -2.34
C VAL A 57 8.46 -16.93 -1.84
N ILE A 58 7.45 -16.62 -2.67
CA ILE A 58 6.04 -16.83 -2.31
C ILE A 58 5.73 -18.33 -2.10
N ALA A 59 6.22 -19.20 -2.95
CA ALA A 59 6.05 -20.66 -2.78
C ALA A 59 6.67 -21.15 -1.45
N ASP A 60 7.86 -20.65 -1.11
CA ASP A 60 8.59 -20.99 0.12
C ASP A 60 7.89 -20.51 1.40
N LEU A 61 7.01 -19.50 1.32
CA LEU A 61 6.15 -19.08 2.44
C LEU A 61 5.04 -20.09 2.73
N GLY A 62 4.69 -20.95 1.77
CA GLY A 62 3.63 -21.93 1.93
C GLY A 62 2.23 -21.33 1.98
N VAL A 63 2.03 -20.17 1.34
CA VAL A 63 0.76 -19.45 1.24
C VAL A 63 0.15 -19.58 -0.16
N TYR A 64 -1.15 -19.32 -0.28
CA TYR A 64 -1.86 -19.40 -1.55
C TYR A 64 -1.35 -18.35 -2.55
N ALA A 65 -0.96 -18.82 -3.73
CA ALA A 65 -0.37 -17.99 -4.80
C ALA A 65 -1.30 -17.80 -6.02
N GLY A 66 -2.52 -18.33 -5.99
CA GLY A 66 -3.44 -18.30 -7.15
C GLY A 66 -4.33 -17.06 -7.24
N ALA A 67 -4.23 -16.11 -6.33
CA ALA A 67 -5.05 -14.90 -6.34
C ALA A 67 -4.71 -13.98 -7.51
N PRO A 68 -5.72 -13.35 -8.17
CA PRO A 68 -5.46 -12.36 -9.21
C PRO A 68 -4.65 -11.17 -8.66
N LYS A 69 -3.66 -10.68 -9.41
CA LYS A 69 -2.79 -9.56 -8.99
C LYS A 69 -2.17 -9.78 -7.61
N LEU A 70 -1.66 -10.97 -7.38
CA LEU A 70 -1.27 -11.50 -6.07
C LEU A 70 -0.54 -10.50 -5.18
N LEU A 71 0.59 -9.95 -5.62
CA LEU A 71 1.42 -9.08 -4.79
C LEU A 71 0.82 -7.69 -4.56
N TRP A 72 -0.11 -7.25 -5.40
CA TRP A 72 -0.92 -6.05 -5.12
C TRP A 72 -1.99 -6.35 -4.08
N ARG A 73 -2.63 -7.53 -4.16
CA ARG A 73 -3.73 -7.95 -3.28
C ARG A 73 -3.28 -8.41 -1.91
N CYS A 74 -2.08 -8.98 -1.83
CA CYS A 74 -1.53 -9.64 -0.64
C CYS A 74 -0.19 -8.99 -0.24
N GLY A 75 -0.20 -7.69 0.06
CA GLY A 75 0.99 -6.96 0.54
C GLY A 75 1.55 -7.53 1.83
N ASP A 76 0.70 -8.17 2.64
CA ASP A 76 1.09 -8.89 3.85
C ASP A 76 2.13 -10.01 3.60
N TYR A 77 2.17 -10.60 2.41
CA TYR A 77 3.21 -11.59 2.04
C TYR A 77 4.61 -10.98 2.08
N GLY A 78 4.72 -9.69 1.82
CA GLY A 78 5.96 -8.95 1.96
C GLY A 78 6.49 -8.94 3.40
N PHE A 79 5.61 -8.80 4.38
CA PHE A 79 6.00 -8.88 5.79
C PHE A 79 6.51 -10.28 6.17
N TYR A 80 5.88 -11.35 5.66
CA TYR A 80 6.31 -12.72 5.94
C TYR A 80 7.69 -13.00 5.34
N ALA A 81 7.93 -12.55 4.11
CA ALA A 81 9.23 -12.66 3.45
C ALA A 81 10.30 -11.86 4.21
N ALA A 82 10.00 -10.63 4.59
CA ALA A 82 10.92 -9.78 5.35
C ALA A 82 11.24 -10.37 6.73
N ARG A 83 10.25 -10.85 7.46
CA ARG A 83 10.43 -11.49 8.77
C ARG A 83 11.36 -12.70 8.70
N ARG A 84 11.21 -13.50 7.65
CA ARG A 84 12.06 -14.67 7.41
C ARG A 84 13.50 -14.28 7.06
N ALA A 85 13.68 -13.26 6.24
CA ALA A 85 14.99 -12.81 5.78
C ALA A 85 15.74 -11.99 6.84
N LEU A 86 15.02 -11.28 7.70
CA LEU A 86 15.52 -10.30 8.66
C LEU A 86 15.02 -10.61 10.09
N PRO A 87 15.34 -11.78 10.66
CA PRO A 87 14.80 -12.24 11.95
C PRO A 87 15.23 -11.39 13.14
N GLN A 88 16.24 -10.53 12.99
CA GLN A 88 16.79 -9.66 14.03
C GLN A 88 15.93 -8.43 14.34
N TYR A 89 14.90 -8.14 13.54
CA TYR A 89 14.00 -7.01 13.78
C TYR A 89 12.77 -7.45 14.57
N GLU A 90 12.34 -6.59 15.49
CA GLU A 90 11.17 -6.80 16.36
C GLU A 90 9.90 -6.19 15.78
N ALA A 91 10.04 -5.28 14.80
CA ALA A 91 8.94 -4.70 14.06
C ALA A 91 9.38 -4.28 12.65
N PHE A 92 8.38 -4.14 11.78
CA PHE A 92 8.57 -3.70 10.40
C PHE A 92 7.51 -2.65 10.05
N TRP A 93 7.94 -1.50 9.57
CA TRP A 93 7.10 -0.63 8.77
C TRP A 93 7.08 -1.11 7.33
N MET A 94 5.92 -1.00 6.68
CA MET A 94 5.79 -1.12 5.24
C MET A 94 5.14 0.15 4.71
N ILE A 95 5.74 0.73 3.67
CA ILE A 95 5.31 1.96 3.01
C ILE A 95 5.24 1.67 1.51
N GLU A 96 4.13 2.01 0.85
CA GLU A 96 4.02 1.88 -0.61
C GLU A 96 4.79 2.99 -1.31
N ALA A 97 5.29 2.71 -2.50
CA ALA A 97 6.13 3.64 -3.27
C ALA A 97 5.41 4.94 -3.68
N ASP A 98 4.08 4.91 -3.77
CA ASP A 98 3.22 6.06 -4.06
C ASP A 98 2.72 6.80 -2.80
N VAL A 99 3.30 6.51 -1.65
CA VAL A 99 3.13 7.30 -0.42
C VAL A 99 4.11 8.47 -0.42
N ARG A 100 3.64 9.62 0.07
CA ARG A 100 4.51 10.75 0.42
C ARG A 100 4.35 11.11 1.89
N LEU A 101 5.47 11.16 2.57
CA LEU A 101 5.60 11.70 3.93
C LEU A 101 5.99 13.17 3.79
N ASN A 102 5.01 14.08 3.82
CA ASN A 102 5.20 15.49 3.50
C ASN A 102 5.92 16.24 4.62
N THR A 103 7.21 16.09 4.68
CA THR A 103 8.12 16.71 5.66
C THR A 103 9.57 16.61 5.20
N ASP A 104 10.41 17.53 5.64
CA ASP A 104 11.85 17.48 5.41
C ASP A 104 12.53 16.30 6.12
N ARG A 105 11.84 15.67 7.10
CA ARG A 105 12.35 14.54 7.88
C ARG A 105 11.34 13.40 7.95
N PRO A 106 11.29 12.55 6.91
CA PRO A 106 10.32 11.46 6.81
C PRO A 106 10.33 10.48 8.00
N SER A 107 11.52 10.12 8.51
CA SER A 107 11.68 9.30 9.73
C SER A 107 10.97 9.88 10.95
N GLY A 108 10.87 11.20 11.05
CA GLY A 108 10.22 11.91 12.14
C GLY A 108 8.71 11.67 12.23
N ILE A 109 8.05 11.32 11.12
CA ILE A 109 6.64 10.90 11.15
C ILE A 109 6.53 9.54 11.84
N LEU A 110 7.41 8.59 11.49
CA LEU A 110 7.40 7.25 12.07
C LEU A 110 7.77 7.23 13.55
N ASP A 111 8.57 8.19 14.00
CA ASP A 111 8.96 8.37 15.41
C ASP A 111 7.80 8.76 16.35
N ARG A 112 6.69 9.25 15.80
CA ARG A 112 5.52 9.66 16.60
C ARG A 112 4.78 8.49 17.24
N PHE A 113 5.01 7.28 16.74
CA PHE A 113 4.25 6.11 17.13
C PHE A 113 4.94 5.31 18.24
N PRO A 114 4.16 4.76 19.20
CA PRO A 114 4.69 3.89 20.25
C PRO A 114 5.43 2.68 19.70
N GLY A 115 6.27 2.07 20.53
CA GLY A 115 6.99 0.86 20.17
C GLY A 115 6.10 -0.36 19.91
N SER A 116 6.70 -1.41 19.36
CA SER A 116 6.00 -2.67 19.04
C SER A 116 5.71 -3.54 20.29
N ASP A 117 6.23 -3.18 21.43
CA ASP A 117 5.93 -3.75 22.75
C ASP A 117 4.55 -3.33 23.27
N GLU A 118 4.05 -2.15 22.83
CA GLU A 118 2.74 -1.65 23.21
C GLU A 118 1.66 -1.96 22.17
N ILE A 119 1.99 -1.86 20.88
CA ILE A 119 1.04 -1.98 19.77
C ILE A 119 1.62 -2.89 18.69
N ASP A 120 0.90 -3.93 18.38
CA ASP A 120 1.30 -4.92 17.39
C ASP A 120 0.98 -4.52 15.96
N PHE A 121 -0.07 -3.74 15.75
CA PHE A 121 -0.53 -3.33 14.41
C PHE A 121 -0.92 -1.85 14.39
N LEU A 122 -0.30 -1.12 13.47
CA LEU A 122 -0.65 0.25 13.11
C LEU A 122 -0.98 0.32 11.62
N ALA A 123 -2.07 0.96 11.29
CA ALA A 123 -2.45 1.24 9.91
C ALA A 123 -3.34 2.49 9.84
N GLY A 124 -3.40 3.12 8.68
CA GLY A 124 -4.36 4.20 8.50
C GLY A 124 -5.75 3.69 8.16
N ARG A 125 -6.79 4.47 8.48
CA ARG A 125 -8.20 4.17 8.22
C ARG A 125 -8.65 2.82 8.81
N LEU A 126 -8.09 2.46 9.96
CA LEU A 126 -8.37 1.22 10.68
C LEU A 126 -9.72 1.33 11.40
N ARG A 127 -10.70 0.57 10.93
CA ARG A 127 -12.07 0.58 11.48
C ARG A 127 -12.84 -0.67 11.11
N LEU A 128 -14.01 -0.84 11.69
CA LEU A 128 -14.97 -1.84 11.22
C LEU A 128 -15.36 -1.59 9.77
N ALA A 129 -15.49 -2.65 8.99
CA ALA A 129 -16.06 -2.56 7.66
C ALA A 129 -17.54 -2.22 7.78
N GLU A 130 -17.98 -1.25 7.01
CA GLU A 130 -19.37 -0.79 6.94
C GLU A 130 -19.83 -0.78 5.49
N GLY A 131 -21.10 -1.09 5.28
CA GLY A 131 -21.74 -1.06 3.97
C GLY A 131 -21.17 -2.11 2.99
N ASP A 132 -21.22 -1.77 1.71
CA ASP A 132 -20.85 -2.67 0.61
C ASP A 132 -19.34 -2.65 0.31
N TRP A 133 -18.51 -2.97 1.30
CA TRP A 133 -17.07 -3.08 1.04
C TRP A 133 -16.75 -4.38 0.30
N ASP A 134 -16.13 -4.25 -0.86
CA ASP A 134 -15.86 -5.37 -1.80
C ASP A 134 -15.17 -6.60 -1.16
N TRP A 135 -14.42 -6.39 -0.06
CA TRP A 135 -13.65 -7.45 0.59
C TRP A 135 -14.33 -8.09 1.80
N ASP A 136 -15.48 -7.58 2.22
CA ASP A 136 -16.21 -8.08 3.39
C ASP A 136 -16.52 -9.57 3.24
N ALA A 137 -17.14 -9.95 2.13
CA ALA A 137 -17.49 -11.34 1.82
C ALA A 137 -16.30 -12.30 1.74
N THR A 138 -15.06 -11.79 1.56
CA THR A 138 -13.87 -12.65 1.52
C THR A 138 -13.43 -13.14 2.90
N MET A 139 -13.95 -12.53 3.97
CA MET A 139 -13.63 -12.84 5.38
C MET A 139 -14.71 -13.66 6.11
N ASP A 140 -15.75 -14.12 5.42
CA ASP A 140 -16.90 -14.80 6.01
C ASP A 140 -16.60 -16.12 6.74
N ALA A 141 -15.49 -16.77 6.40
CA ALA A 141 -15.18 -18.12 6.90
C ALA A 141 -15.01 -18.24 8.43
N GLY A 142 -14.94 -17.13 9.16
CA GLY A 142 -14.73 -17.13 10.61
C GLY A 142 -15.88 -16.57 11.44
N GLY A 143 -16.88 -15.97 10.82
CA GLY A 143 -17.95 -15.22 11.51
C GLY A 143 -17.45 -14.00 12.30
N GLY A 144 -18.38 -13.14 12.69
CA GLY A 144 -18.06 -11.92 13.44
C GLY A 144 -17.67 -10.72 12.58
N PRO A 145 -17.42 -9.56 13.20
CA PRO A 145 -17.19 -8.32 12.48
C PRO A 145 -15.91 -8.39 11.65
N VAL A 146 -15.97 -7.80 10.45
CA VAL A 146 -14.83 -7.61 9.56
C VAL A 146 -14.24 -6.23 9.82
N TRP A 147 -12.93 -6.17 9.89
CA TRP A 147 -12.17 -4.93 10.01
C TRP A 147 -11.48 -4.60 8.69
N ARG A 148 -11.28 -3.32 8.45
CA ARG A 148 -10.59 -2.79 7.27
C ARG A 148 -9.54 -1.78 7.66
N CYS A 149 -8.53 -1.62 6.83
CA CYS A 149 -7.56 -0.54 6.92
C CYS A 149 -7.15 -0.11 5.51
N LEU A 150 -6.37 0.95 5.39
CA LEU A 150 -5.59 1.26 4.19
C LEU A 150 -4.16 0.77 4.42
N PHE A 151 -3.70 -0.16 3.59
CA PHE A 151 -2.45 -0.90 3.81
C PHE A 151 -1.20 -0.15 3.33
N ALA A 152 -1.36 1.06 2.77
CA ALA A 152 -0.28 1.84 2.17
C ALA A 152 0.83 2.26 3.15
N VAL A 153 0.48 2.47 4.43
CA VAL A 153 1.43 2.69 5.53
C VAL A 153 1.00 1.85 6.71
N THR A 154 1.78 0.82 7.01
CA THR A 154 1.46 -0.14 8.08
C THR A 154 2.70 -0.50 8.88
N ARG A 155 2.50 -0.77 10.18
CA ARG A 155 3.53 -1.40 11.02
C ARG A 155 2.98 -2.65 11.68
N LEU A 156 3.78 -3.72 11.64
CA LEU A 156 3.52 -4.96 12.36
C LEU A 156 4.69 -5.32 13.26
N SER A 157 4.39 -5.81 14.46
CA SER A 157 5.40 -6.47 15.31
C SER A 157 5.79 -7.83 14.74
N ALA A 158 6.97 -8.32 15.07
CA ALA A 158 7.44 -9.63 14.65
C ALA A 158 6.48 -10.75 15.06
N ARG A 159 5.95 -10.72 16.30
CA ARG A 159 4.98 -11.72 16.78
C ARG A 159 3.65 -11.67 16.03
N ALA A 160 3.21 -10.48 15.65
CA ALA A 160 2.01 -10.33 14.82
C ALA A 160 2.22 -10.90 13.42
N ILE A 161 3.39 -10.66 12.81
CA ILE A 161 3.75 -11.20 11.50
C ILE A 161 3.80 -12.74 11.56
N ASP A 162 4.43 -13.30 12.58
CA ASP A 162 4.52 -14.75 12.75
C ASP A 162 3.10 -15.37 12.89
N HIS A 163 2.23 -14.75 13.70
CA HIS A 163 0.83 -15.18 13.84
C HIS A 163 0.04 -15.07 12.52
N LEU A 164 0.11 -13.92 11.84
CA LEU A 164 -0.57 -13.69 10.57
C LEU A 164 -0.11 -14.66 9.49
N HIS A 165 1.18 -14.99 9.45
CA HIS A 165 1.71 -15.97 8.51
C HIS A 165 1.12 -17.36 8.76
N ASP A 166 1.02 -17.80 10.02
CA ASP A 166 0.40 -19.08 10.37
C ASP A 166 -1.09 -19.11 9.99
N GLU A 167 -1.83 -18.02 10.24
CA GLU A 167 -3.25 -17.91 9.82
C GLU A 167 -3.39 -17.92 8.29
N ARG A 168 -2.51 -17.22 7.54
CA ARG A 168 -2.50 -17.29 6.06
C ARG A 168 -2.24 -18.70 5.55
N ARG A 169 -1.34 -19.44 6.18
CA ARG A 169 -1.07 -20.84 5.81
C ARG A 169 -2.27 -21.74 6.05
N ARG A 170 -2.96 -21.58 7.21
CA ARG A 170 -4.21 -22.32 7.50
C ARG A 170 -5.30 -21.98 6.51
N ALA A 171 -5.52 -20.69 6.25
CA ALA A 171 -6.47 -20.23 5.24
C ALA A 171 -6.13 -20.77 3.84
N SER A 172 -4.85 -20.81 3.47
CA SER A 172 -4.38 -21.36 2.19
C SER A 172 -4.72 -22.84 2.05
N ALA A 173 -4.46 -23.63 3.09
CA ALA A 173 -4.78 -25.05 3.10
C ALA A 173 -6.30 -25.30 2.95
N ALA A 174 -7.13 -24.53 3.67
CA ALA A 174 -8.58 -24.61 3.58
C ALA A 174 -9.09 -24.20 2.19
N HIS A 175 -8.59 -23.07 1.64
CA HIS A 175 -8.97 -22.55 0.33
C HIS A 175 -8.69 -23.57 -0.80
N LEU A 176 -7.52 -24.21 -0.75
CA LEU A 176 -7.13 -25.25 -1.71
C LEU A 176 -7.94 -26.52 -1.56
N ALA A 177 -8.18 -26.99 -0.33
CA ALA A 177 -8.97 -28.20 -0.06
C ALA A 177 -10.42 -28.04 -0.53
N GLU A 178 -11.00 -26.88 -0.33
CA GLU A 178 -12.38 -26.56 -0.73
C GLU A 178 -12.50 -26.11 -2.20
N ARG A 179 -11.38 -25.95 -2.91
CA ARG A 179 -11.33 -25.48 -4.30
C ARG A 179 -12.09 -24.18 -4.50
N ARG A 180 -11.96 -23.24 -3.58
CA ARG A 180 -12.65 -21.95 -3.64
C ARG A 180 -12.19 -21.12 -4.83
N ASP A 181 -13.08 -20.23 -5.29
CA ASP A 181 -12.76 -19.26 -6.33
C ASP A 181 -11.56 -18.39 -5.90
N PRO A 182 -10.50 -18.28 -6.71
CA PRO A 182 -9.37 -17.39 -6.45
C PRO A 182 -9.77 -15.93 -6.19
N ALA A 183 -10.90 -15.47 -6.75
CA ALA A 183 -11.43 -14.13 -6.50
C ALA A 183 -11.90 -13.92 -5.06
N LEU A 184 -12.22 -14.99 -4.33
CA LEU A 184 -12.62 -14.93 -2.91
C LEU A 184 -11.42 -14.96 -1.93
N TRP A 185 -10.18 -14.99 -2.43
CA TRP A 185 -9.02 -14.89 -1.54
C TRP A 185 -8.95 -13.50 -0.91
N PRO A 186 -8.93 -13.37 0.43
CA PRO A 186 -8.97 -12.05 1.06
C PRO A 186 -7.72 -11.23 0.74
N ASN A 187 -7.92 -9.91 0.55
CA ASN A 187 -6.81 -8.99 0.42
C ASN A 187 -6.12 -8.75 1.77
N ASP A 188 -4.98 -8.07 1.74
CA ASP A 188 -4.21 -7.68 2.92
C ASP A 188 -5.01 -6.81 3.90
N GLU A 189 -5.74 -5.81 3.40
CA GLU A 189 -6.51 -4.85 4.20
C GLU A 189 -7.60 -5.51 5.05
N ALA A 190 -8.32 -6.48 4.47
CA ALA A 190 -9.34 -7.24 5.18
C ALA A 190 -8.72 -8.31 6.08
N PHE A 191 -7.79 -9.09 5.54
CA PHE A 191 -7.21 -10.22 6.25
C PHE A 191 -6.44 -9.79 7.49
N VAL A 192 -5.51 -8.84 7.34
CA VAL A 192 -4.64 -8.42 8.46
C VAL A 192 -5.48 -7.78 9.56
N ALA A 193 -6.28 -6.74 9.22
CA ALA A 193 -7.07 -6.03 10.22
C ALA A 193 -8.06 -6.95 10.96
N THR A 194 -8.77 -7.82 10.22
CA THR A 194 -9.75 -8.74 10.82
C THR A 194 -9.07 -9.82 11.67
N THR A 195 -7.99 -10.41 11.19
CA THR A 195 -7.27 -11.45 11.93
C THR A 195 -6.67 -10.91 13.22
N MET A 196 -6.04 -9.73 13.18
CA MET A 196 -5.51 -9.07 14.36
C MET A 196 -6.59 -8.79 15.41
N ALA A 197 -7.74 -8.25 14.97
CA ALA A 197 -8.88 -7.97 15.85
C ALA A 197 -9.45 -9.26 16.48
N ARG A 198 -9.70 -10.30 15.69
CA ARG A 198 -10.23 -11.60 16.16
C ARG A 198 -9.28 -12.31 17.12
N SER A 199 -7.97 -12.09 16.96
CA SER A 199 -6.94 -12.70 17.82
C SER A 199 -6.60 -11.84 19.05
N GLY A 200 -7.24 -10.67 19.22
CA GLY A 200 -7.07 -9.81 20.38
C GLY A 200 -5.70 -9.10 20.45
N PHE A 201 -5.01 -8.94 19.34
CA PHE A 201 -3.77 -8.16 19.30
C PHE A 201 -4.05 -6.66 19.47
N PRO A 202 -3.21 -5.92 20.22
CA PRO A 202 -3.26 -4.47 20.29
C PRO A 202 -3.07 -3.85 18.90
N MET A 203 -4.10 -3.12 18.45
CA MET A 203 -4.08 -2.41 17.16
C MET A 203 -4.62 -0.99 17.30
N ARG A 204 -4.09 -0.04 16.50
CA ARG A 204 -4.47 1.37 16.54
C ARG A 204 -4.45 1.97 15.14
N ASP A 205 -5.30 2.96 14.93
CA ASP A 205 -5.20 3.84 13.79
C ASP A 205 -4.01 4.81 13.93
N LEU A 206 -3.39 5.19 12.80
CA LEU A 206 -2.29 6.15 12.82
C LEU A 206 -2.71 7.50 13.43
N ASN A 207 -3.97 7.93 13.24
CA ASN A 207 -4.50 9.17 13.79
C ASN A 207 -4.79 9.12 15.30
N ASP A 208 -4.72 7.95 15.95
CA ASP A 208 -4.86 7.84 17.41
C ASP A 208 -3.70 8.54 18.17
N PHE A 209 -2.59 8.84 17.49
CA PHE A 209 -1.39 9.48 18.04
C PHE A 209 -1.19 10.93 17.56
N GLY A 210 -2.25 11.58 17.16
CA GLY A 210 -2.27 12.89 16.52
C GLY A 210 -2.54 12.76 15.03
N GLN A 211 -3.18 13.77 14.48
CA GLN A 211 -3.57 13.74 13.07
C GLN A 211 -2.33 13.74 12.16
N VAL A 212 -2.14 12.67 11.43
CA VAL A 212 -1.05 12.48 10.46
C VAL A 212 -1.55 12.28 9.03
N TYR A 213 -2.86 12.15 8.84
CA TYR A 213 -3.51 12.11 7.53
C TYR A 213 -4.95 12.62 7.61
N ASP A 214 -5.54 12.98 6.50
CA ASP A 214 -6.99 13.11 6.32
C ASP A 214 -7.49 12.15 5.24
N GLU A 215 -8.82 11.97 5.19
CA GLU A 215 -9.43 11.01 4.27
C GLU A 215 -9.33 11.41 2.80
N ALA A 216 -9.14 12.69 2.51
CA ALA A 216 -8.99 13.17 1.15
C ALA A 216 -7.58 12.90 0.61
N GLY A 217 -6.56 13.18 1.42
CA GLY A 217 -5.16 13.01 1.05
C GLY A 217 -4.62 11.59 1.25
N PHE A 218 -5.28 10.77 2.11
CA PHE A 218 -4.91 9.37 2.35
C PHE A 218 -6.05 8.44 1.94
N SER A 219 -6.10 8.13 0.65
CA SER A 219 -7.26 7.56 -0.05
C SER A 219 -6.93 6.20 -0.67
N PHE A 220 -7.96 5.36 -0.86
CA PHE A 220 -7.89 4.12 -1.66
C PHE A 220 -7.90 4.40 -3.17
N TRP A 221 -8.55 5.49 -3.57
CA TRP A 221 -8.94 5.68 -4.96
C TRP A 221 -8.38 6.95 -5.60
N PHE A 222 -8.59 8.10 -4.92
CA PHE A 222 -8.32 9.40 -5.52
C PHE A 222 -6.84 9.74 -5.41
N PRO A 223 -6.12 9.81 -6.54
CA PRO A 223 -4.72 10.20 -6.53
C PRO A 223 -4.62 11.72 -6.33
N MET A 224 -3.53 12.11 -5.69
CA MET A 224 -3.00 13.48 -5.68
C MET A 224 -1.82 13.52 -6.64
N SER A 225 -1.66 14.60 -7.41
CA SER A 225 -0.43 14.82 -8.16
C SER A 225 0.67 15.40 -7.27
N GLU A 226 1.94 15.22 -7.64
CA GLU A 226 3.06 15.89 -6.94
C GLU A 226 2.85 17.40 -6.88
N ARG A 227 2.36 18.01 -7.95
CA ARG A 227 2.07 19.45 -8.02
C ARG A 227 0.97 19.89 -7.04
N GLU A 228 -0.08 19.10 -6.89
CA GLU A 228 -1.11 19.37 -5.87
C GLU A 228 -0.54 19.23 -4.47
N LEU A 229 0.31 18.23 -4.25
CA LEU A 229 0.98 18.05 -2.98
C LEU A 229 1.86 19.26 -2.64
N GLU A 230 2.66 19.76 -3.58
CA GLU A 230 3.49 20.98 -3.41
C GLU A 230 2.65 22.22 -3.10
N ALA A 231 1.48 22.35 -3.75
CA ALA A 231 0.63 23.52 -3.61
C ALA A 231 -0.19 23.54 -2.32
N CYS A 232 -0.66 22.39 -1.84
CA CYS A 232 -1.62 22.32 -0.72
C CYS A 232 -1.30 21.25 0.34
N GLY A 233 -0.19 20.53 0.22
CA GLY A 233 0.23 19.54 1.19
C GLY A 233 0.55 20.15 2.56
N ARG A 234 -0.01 19.55 3.62
CA ARG A 234 0.27 19.97 5.00
C ARG A 234 1.54 19.30 5.51
N GLU A 235 2.41 20.08 6.13
CA GLU A 235 3.63 19.59 6.77
C GLU A 235 3.30 18.54 7.85
N GLY A 236 4.06 17.43 7.85
CA GLY A 236 3.90 16.33 8.79
C GLY A 236 2.74 15.41 8.51
N PHE A 237 2.15 15.47 7.30
CA PHE A 237 1.06 14.61 6.85
C PHE A 237 1.53 13.52 5.90
N ILE A 238 0.77 12.42 5.87
CA ILE A 238 0.93 11.27 4.96
C ILE A 238 -0.10 11.39 3.85
N TYR A 239 0.34 11.24 2.61
CA TYR A 239 -0.48 11.28 1.41
C TYR A 239 -0.36 9.97 0.63
N HIS A 240 -1.46 9.50 0.06
CA HIS A 240 -1.55 8.30 -0.77
C HIS A 240 -2.86 8.25 -1.56
N PRO A 241 -2.84 7.84 -2.84
CA PRO A 241 -1.64 7.69 -3.64
C PRO A 241 -1.19 9.04 -4.21
N VAL A 242 0.10 9.33 -4.19
CA VAL A 242 0.68 10.49 -4.87
C VAL A 242 1.38 9.98 -6.11
N LEU A 243 0.95 10.48 -7.26
CA LEU A 243 1.40 10.00 -8.56
C LEU A 243 1.87 11.17 -9.43
N SER A 244 2.79 10.88 -10.35
CA SER A 244 3.28 11.83 -11.34
C SER A 244 3.05 11.34 -12.76
N GLY A 245 3.17 12.24 -13.73
CA GLY A 245 3.19 11.94 -15.15
C GLY A 245 2.03 11.05 -15.62
N GLU A 246 2.36 10.04 -16.41
CA GLU A 246 1.37 9.12 -16.99
C GLU A 246 0.56 8.34 -15.93
N ALA A 247 1.18 7.96 -14.82
CA ALA A 247 0.53 7.16 -13.79
C ALA A 247 -0.66 7.90 -13.14
N TYR A 248 -0.52 9.21 -12.89
CA TYR A 248 -1.59 10.05 -12.36
C TYR A 248 -2.79 10.09 -13.32
N PHE A 249 -2.56 10.41 -14.59
CA PHE A 249 -3.64 10.50 -15.58
C PHE A 249 -4.34 9.16 -15.83
N LEU A 250 -3.58 8.06 -15.94
CA LEU A 250 -4.16 6.73 -16.07
C LEU A 250 -5.03 6.34 -14.88
N LYS A 251 -4.65 6.72 -13.66
CA LYS A 251 -5.46 6.48 -12.47
C LYS A 251 -6.76 7.26 -12.54
N LEU A 252 -6.73 8.55 -12.88
CA LEU A 252 -7.92 9.40 -13.05
C LEU A 252 -8.86 8.83 -14.12
N CYS A 253 -8.34 8.45 -15.27
CA CYS A 253 -9.14 7.87 -16.36
C CYS A 253 -9.85 6.58 -15.93
N ARG A 254 -9.16 5.68 -15.26
CA ARG A 254 -9.75 4.44 -14.74
C ARG A 254 -10.87 4.72 -13.75
N LEU A 255 -10.71 5.72 -12.88
CA LEU A 255 -11.74 6.13 -11.95
C LEU A 255 -12.95 6.72 -12.66
N ALA A 256 -12.73 7.62 -13.62
CA ALA A 256 -13.80 8.24 -14.40
C ALA A 256 -14.63 7.20 -15.16
N VAL A 257 -13.98 6.23 -15.80
CA VAL A 257 -14.67 5.10 -16.48
C VAL A 257 -15.43 4.25 -15.46
N ARG A 258 -14.82 3.87 -14.34
CA ARG A 258 -15.47 3.04 -13.32
C ARG A 258 -16.73 3.67 -12.73
N HIS A 259 -16.75 5.00 -12.56
CA HIS A 259 -17.84 5.72 -11.93
C HIS A 259 -18.77 6.40 -12.93
N GLY A 260 -18.58 6.23 -14.25
CA GLY A 260 -19.35 6.91 -15.26
C GLY A 260 -19.20 8.44 -15.24
N ALA A 261 -18.06 8.94 -14.77
CA ALA A 261 -17.80 10.36 -14.53
C ALA A 261 -16.84 10.96 -15.56
N LEU A 262 -16.97 10.61 -16.82
CA LEU A 262 -16.09 11.09 -17.91
C LEU A 262 -16.14 12.60 -18.08
N ASP A 263 -17.33 13.22 -17.94
CA ASP A 263 -17.49 14.68 -18.02
C ASP A 263 -16.73 15.40 -16.88
N ALA A 264 -16.69 14.80 -15.69
CA ALA A 264 -15.90 15.34 -14.58
C ALA A 264 -14.40 15.25 -14.87
N LEU A 265 -13.94 14.19 -15.54
CA LEU A 265 -12.55 14.07 -15.97
C LEU A 265 -12.18 15.14 -17.02
N GLU A 266 -13.07 15.41 -17.99
CA GLU A 266 -12.88 16.49 -18.96
C GLU A 266 -12.67 17.82 -18.23
N GLY A 267 -13.52 18.14 -17.26
CA GLY A 267 -13.39 19.36 -16.45
C GLY A 267 -12.08 19.46 -15.68
N ILE A 268 -11.59 18.33 -15.11
CA ILE A 268 -10.29 18.28 -14.43
C ILE A 268 -9.15 18.52 -15.44
N VAL A 269 -9.20 17.88 -16.59
CA VAL A 269 -8.20 18.01 -17.65
C VAL A 269 -8.21 19.40 -18.27
N GLU A 270 -9.39 19.99 -18.48
CA GLU A 270 -9.54 21.38 -18.96
C GLU A 270 -9.01 22.39 -17.94
N GLY A 271 -9.24 22.17 -16.65
CA GLY A 271 -8.65 22.99 -15.58
C GLY A 271 -7.13 22.94 -15.52
N MET A 272 -6.53 21.93 -16.12
CA MET A 272 -5.08 21.80 -16.30
C MET A 272 -4.55 22.44 -17.59
N ILE A 273 -5.44 22.91 -18.49
CA ILE A 273 -5.04 23.62 -19.70
C ILE A 273 -4.43 24.97 -19.30
N GLY A 274 -3.19 25.20 -19.69
CA GLY A 274 -2.45 26.43 -19.35
C GLY A 274 -1.41 26.23 -18.25
N LEU A 275 -1.35 25.05 -17.62
CA LEU A 275 -0.20 24.67 -16.81
C LEU A 275 0.98 24.31 -17.73
N GLU A 276 2.18 24.70 -17.34
CA GLU A 276 3.39 24.22 -18.00
C GLU A 276 3.54 22.72 -17.71
N TRP A 277 3.36 21.91 -18.74
CA TRP A 277 3.46 20.46 -18.66
C TRP A 277 4.89 20.01 -18.90
N THR A 278 5.38 19.10 -18.09
CA THR A 278 6.59 18.36 -18.44
C THR A 278 6.31 17.50 -19.69
N ALA A 279 7.36 17.11 -20.42
CA ALA A 279 7.20 16.23 -21.59
C ALA A 279 6.50 14.91 -21.22
N GLU A 280 6.76 14.38 -20.04
CA GLU A 280 6.17 13.14 -19.52
C GLU A 280 4.70 13.32 -19.20
N GLU A 281 4.30 14.40 -18.52
CA GLU A 281 2.89 14.74 -18.24
C GLU A 281 2.12 14.90 -19.55
N ALA A 282 2.69 15.56 -20.57
CA ALA A 282 2.05 15.73 -21.87
C ALA A 282 1.83 14.40 -22.61
N VAL A 283 2.76 13.43 -22.46
CA VAL A 283 2.58 12.06 -22.98
C VAL A 283 1.49 11.33 -22.21
N GLY A 284 1.52 11.39 -20.89
CA GLY A 284 0.52 10.78 -20.03
C GLY A 284 -0.89 11.29 -20.33
N HIS A 285 -1.06 12.59 -20.44
CA HIS A 285 -2.32 13.22 -20.83
C HIS A 285 -2.84 12.70 -22.17
N ARG A 286 -2.02 12.71 -23.24
CA ARG A 286 -2.45 12.21 -24.57
C ARG A 286 -2.92 10.75 -24.49
N ARG A 287 -2.15 9.87 -23.88
CA ARG A 287 -2.53 8.45 -23.73
C ARG A 287 -3.80 8.26 -22.93
N SER A 288 -4.01 9.08 -21.92
CA SER A 288 -5.22 9.04 -21.10
C SER A 288 -6.44 9.47 -21.87
N MET A 289 -6.35 10.53 -22.68
CA MET A 289 -7.43 10.96 -23.56
C MET A 289 -7.76 9.92 -24.63
N ASP A 290 -6.76 9.24 -25.19
CA ASP A 290 -6.99 8.13 -26.12
C ASP A 290 -7.68 6.94 -25.43
N TYR A 291 -7.32 6.64 -24.18
CA TYR A 291 -7.98 5.62 -23.35
C TYR A 291 -9.45 5.96 -23.10
N VAL A 292 -9.77 7.21 -22.74
CA VAL A 292 -11.13 7.68 -22.51
C VAL A 292 -11.96 7.57 -23.80
N ARG A 293 -11.45 8.07 -24.93
CA ARG A 293 -12.12 7.98 -26.23
C ARG A 293 -12.42 6.54 -26.66
N ALA A 294 -11.47 5.63 -26.42
CA ALA A 294 -11.66 4.23 -26.73
C ALA A 294 -12.79 3.58 -25.90
N HIS A 295 -13.01 4.03 -24.65
CA HIS A 295 -14.06 3.50 -23.79
C HIS A 295 -15.41 4.22 -23.95
N GLN A 296 -15.44 5.45 -24.41
CA GLN A 296 -16.67 6.15 -24.83
C GLN A 296 -17.28 5.56 -26.11
N ALA A 297 -16.44 5.04 -27.00
CA ALA A 297 -16.88 4.45 -28.27
C ALA A 297 -17.56 3.06 -28.14
N ILE A 298 -17.53 2.47 -26.94
CA ILE A 298 -18.07 1.12 -26.65
C ILE A 298 -19.45 1.21 -25.91
N GLY A 299 -19.84 2.38 -25.43
CA GLY A 299 -21.14 2.66 -24.81
C GLY A 299 -22.11 3.32 -25.75
#